data_91e82af115b63bbb4538595b3932e328
#
_entry.id   91e82af115b63bbb4538595b3932e328
#
_cell.length_a   1.000
_cell.length_b   1.000
_cell.length_c   1.000
_cell.angle_alpha   90.00
_cell.angle_beta   90.00
_cell.angle_gamma   90.00
#
_symmetry.space_group_name_H-M   'P 1'
#
loop_
_entity.id
_entity.type
_entity.pdbx_description
1 polymer ?
#
loop_
_entity_poly.entity_id
_entity_poly.type
_entity_poly.pdbx_seq_one_letter_code
_entity_poly.pdbx_strand_id
1 'polypeptide(L)'
;SGALVPASIFSGTVSDGADVFAIGYPASVDVALEQSEADVLRPQPPVKTRGTISSGRTSKSVESLLHTAPIAPGNSGGPIVDACGRVVGINSFGSVANDGGAEFYFAISTRELAAFLDNQGVAFRTVRGDCRSVAELTRAEAELEAATRAKVEKEARVAAELQRSREGKVRSDAEHAVISARENHIALAVLLLVLSAVAGGAAWQFSERAQN
;
A
#
# COMPACT_ATOMS: atom_id res chain seq x y z
N SER A 1 19.05 18.01 -27.89
CA SER A 1 18.13 18.70 -26.97
C SER A 1 17.01 17.73 -26.61
N GLY A 2 16.99 17.25 -25.35
CA GLY A 2 15.88 16.44 -24.85
C GLY A 2 14.63 17.31 -24.71
N ALA A 3 13.47 16.79 -25.11
CA ALA A 3 12.20 17.46 -24.85
C ALA A 3 11.99 17.58 -23.31
N LEU A 4 11.71 18.80 -22.86
CA LEU A 4 11.37 19.01 -21.44
C LEU A 4 10.01 18.38 -21.15
N VAL A 5 9.95 17.61 -20.07
CA VAL A 5 8.69 17.06 -19.60
C VAL A 5 7.95 18.17 -18.83
N PRO A 6 6.73 18.55 -19.23
CA PRO A 6 5.97 19.55 -18.51
C PRO A 6 5.60 19.08 -17.11
N ALA A 7 5.62 19.99 -16.14
CA ALA A 7 5.18 19.72 -14.79
C ALA A 7 3.68 19.38 -14.76
N SER A 8 3.28 18.46 -13.89
CA SER A 8 1.88 18.14 -13.68
C SER A 8 1.25 19.11 -12.68
N ILE A 9 0.03 19.57 -12.96
CA ILE A 9 -0.76 20.41 -12.07
C ILE A 9 -1.62 19.52 -11.17
N PHE A 10 -1.52 19.71 -9.85
CA PHE A 10 -2.39 19.02 -8.91
C PHE A 10 -3.80 19.62 -8.95
N SER A 11 -4.79 18.81 -9.29
CA SER A 11 -6.20 19.23 -9.40
C SER A 11 -7.06 18.86 -8.21
N GLY A 12 -6.46 18.40 -7.09
CA GLY A 12 -7.12 18.16 -5.82
C GLY A 12 -7.04 19.36 -4.88
N THR A 13 -7.59 19.20 -3.68
CA THR A 13 -7.42 20.18 -2.58
C THR A 13 -6.14 19.84 -1.82
N VAL A 14 -5.28 20.84 -1.64
CA VAL A 14 -4.09 20.68 -0.80
C VAL A 14 -4.50 20.84 0.65
N SER A 15 -4.16 19.87 1.49
CA SER A 15 -4.52 19.89 2.91
C SER A 15 -3.70 20.91 3.68
N ASP A 16 -4.30 21.52 4.69
CA ASP A 16 -3.58 22.36 5.66
C ASP A 16 -2.50 21.52 6.35
N GLY A 17 -1.32 22.11 6.55
CA GLY A 17 -0.15 21.44 7.08
C GLY A 17 0.64 20.61 6.05
N ALA A 18 0.17 20.48 4.80
CA ALA A 18 0.93 19.77 3.77
C ALA A 18 2.25 20.47 3.45
N ASP A 19 3.32 19.67 3.33
CA ASP A 19 4.64 20.18 2.92
C ASP A 19 4.62 20.72 1.48
N VAL A 20 5.19 21.90 1.30
CA VAL A 20 5.33 22.55 0.00
C VAL A 20 6.71 23.17 -0.17
N PHE A 21 7.10 23.33 -1.44
CA PHE A 21 8.37 23.92 -1.82
C PHE A 21 8.14 25.04 -2.84
N ALA A 22 8.50 26.26 -2.47
CA ALA A 22 8.54 27.35 -3.43
C ALA A 22 9.86 27.31 -4.21
N ILE A 23 9.77 27.41 -5.54
CA ILE A 23 10.90 27.32 -6.46
C ILE A 23 10.98 28.61 -7.26
N GLY A 24 12.18 29.19 -7.36
CA GLY A 24 12.36 30.41 -8.10
C GLY A 24 13.81 30.93 -8.04
N TYR A 25 13.99 32.19 -8.46
CA TYR A 25 15.28 32.87 -8.51
C TYR A 25 15.20 34.17 -7.68
N PRO A 26 15.29 34.08 -6.35
CA PRO A 26 15.15 35.24 -5.48
C PRO A 26 16.37 36.16 -5.59
N ALA A 27 16.17 37.40 -5.99
CA ALA A 27 17.23 38.41 -6.14
C ALA A 27 18.04 38.63 -4.84
N SER A 28 17.45 38.40 -3.68
CA SER A 28 18.16 38.48 -2.39
C SER A 28 19.31 37.49 -2.27
N VAL A 29 19.25 36.35 -2.95
CA VAL A 29 20.33 35.35 -2.96
C VAL A 29 21.46 35.83 -3.85
N ASP A 30 21.16 36.39 -5.01
CA ASP A 30 22.17 36.94 -5.93
C ASP A 30 22.95 38.09 -5.27
N VAL A 31 22.24 38.95 -4.55
CA VAL A 31 22.84 40.03 -3.75
C VAL A 31 23.72 39.48 -2.61
N ALA A 32 23.21 38.47 -1.87
CA ALA A 32 23.95 37.89 -0.77
C ALA A 32 25.23 37.13 -1.21
N LEU A 33 25.23 36.63 -2.47
CA LEU A 33 26.37 35.95 -3.08
C LEU A 33 27.30 36.92 -3.82
N GLU A 34 27.03 38.24 -3.82
CA GLU A 34 27.77 39.27 -4.53
C GLU A 34 27.97 38.95 -6.03
N GLN A 35 26.94 38.35 -6.64
CA GLN A 35 27.01 37.95 -8.04
C GLN A 35 27.14 39.16 -8.96
N SER A 36 28.02 39.05 -9.98
CA SER A 36 28.13 40.05 -11.03
C SER A 36 26.99 39.93 -12.03
N GLU A 37 26.73 41.00 -12.81
CA GLU A 37 25.74 40.94 -13.92
C GLU A 37 26.02 39.76 -14.86
N ALA A 38 27.28 39.45 -15.14
CA ALA A 38 27.65 38.33 -15.99
C ALA A 38 27.32 36.97 -15.39
N ASP A 39 27.34 36.84 -14.04
CA ASP A 39 26.97 35.60 -13.35
C ASP A 39 25.47 35.41 -13.30
N VAL A 40 24.68 36.46 -13.09
CA VAL A 40 23.21 36.43 -13.12
C VAL A 40 22.68 36.04 -14.50
N LEU A 41 23.37 36.36 -15.57
CA LEU A 41 23.01 35.99 -16.94
C LEU A 41 23.36 34.54 -17.30
N ARG A 42 24.08 33.82 -16.46
CA ARG A 42 24.38 32.41 -16.67
C ARG A 42 23.25 31.53 -16.10
N PRO A 43 22.96 30.37 -16.71
CA PRO A 43 22.03 29.40 -16.12
C PRO A 43 22.43 29.02 -14.71
N GLN A 44 21.61 29.38 -13.74
CA GLN A 44 21.78 29.04 -12.32
C GLN A 44 20.72 28.00 -11.91
N PRO A 45 21.00 27.11 -10.94
CA PRO A 45 19.99 26.27 -10.36
C PRO A 45 18.98 27.11 -9.57
N PRO A 46 17.67 26.80 -9.62
CA PRO A 46 16.68 27.53 -8.85
C PRO A 46 16.87 27.30 -7.35
N VAL A 47 16.57 28.34 -6.58
CA VAL A 47 16.46 28.24 -5.13
C VAL A 47 15.14 27.55 -4.75
N LYS A 48 15.22 26.63 -3.79
CA LYS A 48 14.08 25.91 -3.25
C LYS A 48 13.94 26.19 -1.76
N THR A 49 12.82 26.76 -1.34
CA THR A 49 12.46 26.98 0.06
C THR A 49 11.34 26.05 0.48
N ARG A 50 11.36 25.54 1.72
CA ARG A 50 10.34 24.65 2.25
C ARG A 50 9.44 25.39 3.23
N GLY A 51 8.16 25.03 3.20
CA GLY A 51 7.15 25.46 4.17
C GLY A 51 5.95 24.52 4.14
N THR A 52 4.86 24.96 4.70
CA THR A 52 3.58 24.22 4.75
C THR A 52 2.43 25.09 4.26
N ILE A 53 1.37 24.47 3.77
CA ILE A 53 0.11 25.16 3.52
C ILE A 53 -0.53 25.52 4.87
N SER A 54 -0.92 26.78 5.01
CA SER A 54 -1.60 27.26 6.22
C SER A 54 -3.11 27.34 6.04
N SER A 55 -3.58 27.74 4.86
CA SER A 55 -5.02 27.78 4.53
C SER A 55 -5.24 28.14 3.07
N GLY A 56 -6.39 27.76 2.52
CA GLY A 56 -6.94 28.39 1.31
C GLY A 56 -7.66 29.68 1.66
N ARG A 57 -7.45 30.73 0.88
CA ARG A 57 -8.12 32.03 1.04
C ARG A 57 -8.57 32.54 -0.32
N THR A 58 -9.74 33.20 -0.31
CA THR A 58 -10.21 33.94 -1.49
C THR A 58 -10.07 35.42 -1.22
N SER A 59 -9.31 36.10 -2.07
CA SER A 59 -9.14 37.55 -2.02
C SER A 59 -9.62 38.14 -3.34
N LYS A 60 -10.55 39.09 -3.29
CA LYS A 60 -11.07 39.79 -4.47
C LYS A 60 -11.46 38.86 -5.64
N SER A 61 -12.15 37.79 -5.35
CA SER A 61 -12.56 36.75 -6.30
C SER A 61 -11.44 35.86 -6.86
N VAL A 62 -10.20 36.00 -6.39
CA VAL A 62 -9.09 35.12 -6.76
C VAL A 62 -8.81 34.12 -5.60
N GLU A 63 -8.84 32.86 -5.92
CA GLU A 63 -8.50 31.81 -4.95
C GLU A 63 -6.99 31.72 -4.78
N SER A 64 -6.51 31.88 -3.56
CA SER A 64 -5.11 31.83 -3.22
C SER A 64 -4.84 30.84 -2.09
N LEU A 65 -3.64 30.29 -2.07
CA LEU A 65 -3.12 29.45 -1.00
C LEU A 65 -2.21 30.29 -0.12
N LEU A 66 -2.41 30.20 1.18
CA LEU A 66 -1.52 30.76 2.19
C LEU A 66 -0.51 29.71 2.58
N HIS A 67 0.78 30.04 2.55
CA HIS A 67 1.85 29.11 2.88
C HIS A 67 2.98 29.79 3.66
N THR A 68 3.83 28.98 4.29
CA THR A 68 4.97 29.46 5.09
C THR A 68 6.32 29.31 4.38
N ALA A 69 6.34 28.75 3.14
CA ALA A 69 7.59 28.66 2.37
C ALA A 69 8.06 30.07 2.04
N PRO A 70 9.24 30.52 2.48
CA PRO A 70 9.72 31.86 2.21
C PRO A 70 9.89 32.13 0.73
N ILE A 71 9.39 33.30 0.27
CA ILE A 71 9.62 33.81 -1.08
C ILE A 71 10.09 35.26 -1.01
N ALA A 72 10.82 35.66 -2.04
CA ALA A 72 11.34 37.03 -2.20
C ALA A 72 11.12 37.50 -3.63
N PRO A 73 11.33 38.78 -3.96
CA PRO A 73 11.33 39.24 -5.33
C PRO A 73 12.18 38.36 -6.25
N GLY A 74 11.59 37.88 -7.34
CA GLY A 74 12.18 36.87 -8.24
C GLY A 74 11.54 35.47 -8.11
N ASN A 75 10.79 35.20 -7.04
CA ASN A 75 10.01 33.97 -6.94
C ASN A 75 8.60 34.07 -7.53
N SER A 76 8.07 35.30 -7.70
CA SER A 76 6.72 35.52 -8.24
C SER A 76 6.61 34.96 -9.66
N GLY A 77 5.53 34.23 -9.95
CA GLY A 77 5.34 33.51 -11.21
C GLY A 77 6.00 32.12 -11.23
N GLY A 78 6.90 31.82 -10.28
CA GLY A 78 7.47 30.48 -10.09
C GLY A 78 6.49 29.53 -9.43
N PRO A 79 6.68 28.21 -9.60
CA PRO A 79 5.77 27.22 -9.01
C PRO A 79 5.99 27.07 -7.50
N ILE A 80 4.91 26.79 -6.80
CA ILE A 80 4.97 26.11 -5.52
C ILE A 80 4.54 24.65 -5.77
N VAL A 81 5.35 23.69 -5.30
CA VAL A 81 5.15 22.28 -5.57
C VAL A 81 5.02 21.50 -4.26
N ASP A 82 4.34 20.37 -4.35
CA ASP A 82 4.29 19.41 -3.25
C ASP A 82 5.53 18.49 -3.22
N ALA A 83 5.57 17.56 -2.26
CA ALA A 83 6.68 16.60 -2.10
C ALA A 83 6.85 15.64 -3.31
N CYS A 84 5.85 15.53 -4.20
CA CYS A 84 5.91 14.75 -5.43
C CYS A 84 6.33 15.60 -6.66
N GLY A 85 6.64 16.88 -6.47
CA GLY A 85 6.99 17.79 -7.55
C GLY A 85 5.81 18.24 -8.41
N ARG A 86 4.56 18.04 -7.94
CA ARG A 86 3.36 18.51 -8.63
C ARG A 86 3.11 19.97 -8.30
N VAL A 87 2.74 20.76 -9.27
CA VAL A 87 2.41 22.19 -9.07
C VAL A 87 1.10 22.27 -8.28
N VAL A 88 1.15 22.88 -7.10
CA VAL A 88 0.00 23.13 -6.22
C VAL A 88 -0.43 24.59 -6.21
N GLY A 89 0.37 25.48 -6.80
CA GLY A 89 0.06 26.90 -6.96
C GLY A 89 1.19 27.64 -7.66
N ILE A 90 0.99 28.93 -7.87
CA ILE A 90 1.99 29.86 -8.45
C ILE A 90 2.30 30.94 -7.41
N ASN A 91 3.57 31.07 -7.01
CA ASN A 91 4.01 32.09 -6.06
C ASN A 91 3.62 33.50 -6.53
N SER A 92 3.10 34.31 -5.65
CA SER A 92 2.60 35.65 -5.99
C SER A 92 3.23 36.73 -5.11
N PHE A 93 2.83 36.85 -3.86
CA PHE A 93 3.31 37.90 -2.96
C PHE A 93 3.46 37.39 -1.52
N GLY A 94 4.19 38.14 -0.69
CA GLY A 94 4.27 37.95 0.75
C GLY A 94 3.65 39.08 1.52
N SER A 95 3.17 38.83 2.72
CA SER A 95 2.86 39.87 3.69
C SER A 95 4.14 40.45 4.25
N VAL A 96 4.24 41.75 4.30
CA VAL A 96 5.34 42.38 5.05
C VAL A 96 4.97 42.41 6.51
N ALA A 97 5.76 41.73 7.36
CA ALA A 97 5.61 41.83 8.79
C ALA A 97 6.09 43.21 9.26
N ASN A 98 5.17 44.11 9.50
CA ASN A 98 5.47 45.33 10.25
C ASN A 98 5.47 44.92 11.75
N ASP A 99 6.46 45.33 12.48
CA ASP A 99 6.58 45.15 13.94
C ASP A 99 6.73 43.69 14.46
N GLY A 100 7.43 42.83 13.73
CA GLY A 100 7.79 41.47 14.22
C GLY A 100 6.66 40.47 14.18
N GLY A 101 5.62 40.71 13.39
CA GLY A 101 4.55 39.75 13.11
C GLY A 101 5.02 38.56 12.27
N ALA A 102 4.21 37.53 12.17
CA ALA A 102 4.50 36.38 11.31
C ALA A 102 4.42 36.80 9.81
N GLU A 103 5.39 36.33 9.04
CA GLU A 103 5.38 36.48 7.60
C GLU A 103 4.56 35.35 6.96
N PHE A 104 3.68 35.70 6.06
CA PHE A 104 2.90 34.76 5.29
C PHE A 104 3.07 35.02 3.80
N TYR A 105 3.04 33.98 3.02
CA TYR A 105 3.24 34.06 1.59
C TYR A 105 2.01 33.47 0.89
N PHE A 106 1.73 34.02 -0.31
CA PHE A 106 0.53 33.70 -1.06
C PHE A 106 0.91 33.14 -2.43
N ALA A 107 0.24 32.08 -2.82
CA ALA A 107 0.29 31.53 -4.16
C ALA A 107 -1.12 31.52 -4.77
N ILE A 108 -1.21 31.77 -6.06
CA ILE A 108 -2.45 31.59 -6.83
C ILE A 108 -2.76 30.10 -6.90
N SER A 109 -4.02 29.71 -6.67
CA SER A 109 -4.44 28.32 -6.70
C SER A 109 -4.28 27.66 -8.08
N THR A 110 -4.17 26.33 -8.10
CA THR A 110 -4.15 25.58 -9.36
C THR A 110 -5.47 25.66 -10.13
N ARG A 111 -6.58 25.97 -9.48
CA ARG A 111 -7.86 26.21 -10.15
C ARG A 111 -7.80 27.45 -11.04
N GLU A 112 -7.28 28.55 -10.50
CA GLU A 112 -7.09 29.79 -11.23
C GLU A 112 -6.08 29.61 -12.36
N LEU A 113 -4.97 28.89 -12.08
CA LEU A 113 -3.99 28.56 -13.09
C LEU A 113 -4.59 27.75 -14.24
N ALA A 114 -5.36 26.71 -13.93
CA ALA A 114 -6.01 25.87 -14.92
C ALA A 114 -6.98 26.69 -15.79
N ALA A 115 -7.82 27.51 -15.16
CA ALA A 115 -8.73 28.40 -15.89
C ALA A 115 -7.99 29.38 -16.81
N PHE A 116 -6.86 29.92 -16.37
CA PHE A 116 -6.04 30.80 -17.19
C PHE A 116 -5.46 30.04 -18.39
N LEU A 117 -4.88 28.84 -18.19
CA LEU A 117 -4.29 28.04 -19.26
C LEU A 117 -5.33 27.61 -20.30
N ASP A 118 -6.51 27.19 -19.83
CA ASP A 118 -7.63 26.81 -20.70
C ASP A 118 -8.08 28.00 -21.57
N ASN A 119 -8.21 29.20 -20.98
CA ASN A 119 -8.57 30.40 -21.68
C ASN A 119 -7.54 30.82 -22.73
N GLN A 120 -6.27 30.46 -22.52
CA GLN A 120 -5.18 30.72 -23.47
C GLN A 120 -4.96 29.58 -24.49
N GLY A 121 -5.75 28.50 -24.42
CA GLY A 121 -5.62 27.32 -25.28
C GLY A 121 -4.31 26.54 -25.05
N VAL A 122 -3.72 26.64 -23.86
CA VAL A 122 -2.48 25.93 -23.51
C VAL A 122 -2.82 24.58 -22.93
N ALA A 123 -2.37 23.50 -23.57
CA ALA A 123 -2.53 22.15 -23.08
C ALA A 123 -1.67 21.90 -21.84
N PHE A 124 -2.24 21.34 -20.79
CA PHE A 124 -1.55 20.99 -19.56
C PHE A 124 -2.03 19.64 -19.02
N ARG A 125 -1.22 19.05 -18.14
CA ARG A 125 -1.51 17.76 -17.51
C ARG A 125 -1.94 17.96 -16.07
N THR A 126 -3.07 17.39 -15.70
CA THR A 126 -3.55 17.35 -14.31
C THR A 126 -3.36 15.97 -13.70
N VAL A 127 -3.12 15.95 -12.38
CA VAL A 127 -3.03 14.74 -11.59
C VAL A 127 -3.83 14.90 -10.29
N ARG A 128 -4.42 13.82 -9.82
CA ARG A 128 -5.15 13.72 -8.55
C ARG A 128 -4.54 12.62 -7.68
N GLY A 129 -4.97 12.57 -6.43
CA GLY A 129 -4.56 11.56 -5.47
C GLY A 129 -3.44 12.04 -4.55
N ASP A 130 -3.23 11.29 -3.47
CA ASP A 130 -2.26 11.65 -2.45
C ASP A 130 -0.82 11.55 -2.98
N CYS A 131 0.02 12.46 -2.49
CA CYS A 131 1.45 12.38 -2.71
C CYS A 131 2.02 11.31 -1.77
N ARG A 132 2.47 10.21 -2.33
CA ARG A 132 3.18 9.18 -1.58
C ARG A 132 4.66 9.24 -1.92
N SER A 133 5.48 9.29 -0.90
CA SER A 133 6.93 9.17 -1.09
C SER A 133 7.30 7.76 -1.56
N VAL A 134 8.43 7.62 -2.23
CA VAL A 134 8.96 6.30 -2.63
C VAL A 134 9.07 5.37 -1.42
N ALA A 135 9.47 5.92 -0.26
CA ALA A 135 9.57 5.15 0.97
C ALA A 135 8.22 4.62 1.48
N GLU A 136 7.14 5.40 1.35
CA GLU A 136 5.78 4.96 1.69
C GLU A 136 5.26 3.91 0.72
N LEU A 137 5.52 4.06 -0.58
CA LEU A 137 5.17 3.06 -1.58
C LEU A 137 5.88 1.74 -1.30
N THR A 138 7.19 1.78 -1.06
CA THR A 138 7.99 0.58 -0.75
C THR A 138 7.52 -0.10 0.53
N ARG A 139 7.13 0.65 1.56
CA ARG A 139 6.56 0.08 2.79
C ARG A 139 5.21 -0.57 2.54
N ALA A 140 4.33 0.09 1.80
CA ALA A 140 3.01 -0.46 1.47
C ALA A 140 3.13 -1.75 0.63
N GLU A 141 4.07 -1.81 -0.30
CA GLU A 141 4.36 -3.01 -1.09
C GLU A 141 4.89 -4.15 -0.19
N ALA A 142 5.84 -3.84 0.71
CA ALA A 142 6.38 -4.82 1.65
C ALA A 142 5.31 -5.37 2.62
N GLU A 143 4.42 -4.53 3.11
CA GLU A 143 3.29 -4.93 3.95
C GLU A 143 2.31 -5.83 3.19
N LEU A 144 2.00 -5.51 1.94
CA LEU A 144 1.14 -6.32 1.08
C LEU A 144 1.76 -7.69 0.79
N GLU A 145 3.05 -7.73 0.48
CA GLU A 145 3.78 -8.98 0.29
C GLU A 145 3.81 -9.83 1.57
N ALA A 146 4.07 -9.21 2.73
CA ALA A 146 4.07 -9.91 4.00
C ALA A 146 2.69 -10.50 4.33
N ALA A 147 1.61 -9.74 4.11
CA ALA A 147 0.24 -10.21 4.29
C ALA A 147 -0.10 -11.38 3.35
N THR A 148 0.34 -11.29 2.10
CA THR A 148 0.13 -12.35 1.11
C THR A 148 0.87 -13.63 1.49
N ARG A 149 2.15 -13.52 1.91
CA ARG A 149 2.96 -14.65 2.39
C ARG A 149 2.33 -15.30 3.61
N ALA A 150 1.88 -14.52 4.59
CA ALA A 150 1.22 -15.02 5.79
C ALA A 150 -0.08 -15.78 5.46
N LYS A 151 -0.85 -15.30 4.49
CA LYS A 151 -2.06 -15.98 4.01
C LYS A 151 -1.74 -17.33 3.38
N VAL A 152 -0.78 -17.37 2.46
CA VAL A 152 -0.33 -18.61 1.79
C VAL A 152 0.21 -19.62 2.81
N GLU A 153 1.01 -19.18 3.77
CA GLU A 153 1.54 -20.05 4.83
C GLU A 153 0.42 -20.63 5.71
N LYS A 154 -0.57 -19.80 6.07
CA LYS A 154 -1.74 -20.28 6.84
C LYS A 154 -2.54 -21.32 6.05
N GLU A 155 -2.79 -21.09 4.78
CA GLU A 155 -3.49 -22.04 3.91
C GLU A 155 -2.70 -23.36 3.77
N ALA A 156 -1.39 -23.28 3.60
CA ALA A 156 -0.51 -24.45 3.54
C ALA A 156 -0.51 -25.25 4.85
N ARG A 157 -0.49 -24.58 6.02
CA ARG A 157 -0.59 -25.23 7.33
C ARG A 157 -1.92 -25.97 7.49
N VAL A 158 -3.04 -25.33 7.13
CA VAL A 158 -4.38 -25.94 7.19
C VAL A 158 -4.48 -27.15 6.25
N ALA A 159 -3.95 -27.05 5.04
CA ALA A 159 -3.92 -28.14 4.08
C ALA A 159 -3.09 -29.33 4.59
N ALA A 160 -1.92 -29.06 5.17
CA ALA A 160 -1.06 -30.11 5.75
C ALA A 160 -1.72 -30.80 6.97
N GLU A 161 -2.41 -30.06 7.81
CA GLU A 161 -3.13 -30.61 8.94
C GLU A 161 -4.31 -31.51 8.50
N LEU A 162 -5.07 -31.06 7.50
CA LEU A 162 -6.13 -31.84 6.89
C LEU A 162 -5.60 -33.15 6.26
N GLN A 163 -4.46 -33.07 5.59
CA GLN A 163 -3.83 -34.25 5.00
C GLN A 163 -3.37 -35.25 6.07
N ARG A 164 -2.71 -34.80 7.14
CA ARG A 164 -2.33 -35.64 8.28
C ARG A 164 -3.55 -36.27 8.95
N SER A 165 -4.64 -35.52 9.10
CA SER A 165 -5.90 -36.06 9.65
C SER A 165 -6.50 -37.14 8.76
N ARG A 166 -6.46 -36.99 7.43
CA ARG A 166 -6.91 -38.02 6.47
C ARG A 166 -6.05 -39.26 6.53
N GLU A 167 -4.73 -39.11 6.53
CA GLU A 167 -3.78 -40.22 6.64
C GLU A 167 -3.96 -40.98 7.97
N GLY A 168 -4.17 -40.24 9.08
CA GLY A 168 -4.47 -40.85 10.38
C GLY A 168 -5.77 -41.67 10.38
N LYS A 169 -6.82 -41.18 9.75
CA LYS A 169 -8.08 -41.92 9.60
C LYS A 169 -7.90 -43.19 8.77
N VAL A 170 -7.25 -43.09 7.59
CA VAL A 170 -7.00 -44.24 6.71
C VAL A 170 -6.20 -45.30 7.45
N ARG A 171 -5.19 -44.89 8.21
CA ARG A 171 -4.38 -45.83 9.01
C ARG A 171 -5.21 -46.52 10.13
N SER A 172 -5.99 -45.74 10.87
CA SER A 172 -6.90 -46.25 11.89
C SER A 172 -7.94 -47.24 11.32
N ASP A 173 -8.55 -46.89 10.20
CA ASP A 173 -9.51 -47.74 9.51
C ASP A 173 -8.89 -49.04 9.01
N ALA A 174 -7.64 -48.99 8.49
CA ALA A 174 -6.90 -50.18 8.11
C ALA A 174 -6.54 -51.07 9.30
N GLU A 175 -6.12 -50.50 10.44
CA GLU A 175 -5.84 -51.23 11.67
C GLU A 175 -7.12 -51.93 12.21
N HIS A 176 -8.24 -51.19 12.22
CA HIS A 176 -9.53 -51.79 12.63
C HIS A 176 -10.00 -52.89 11.67
N ALA A 177 -9.80 -52.77 10.37
CA ALA A 177 -10.14 -53.81 9.41
C ALA A 177 -9.34 -55.10 9.63
N VAL A 178 -8.03 -54.97 9.92
CA VAL A 178 -7.18 -56.12 10.25
C VAL A 178 -7.62 -56.82 11.55
N ILE A 179 -7.94 -56.05 12.60
CA ILE A 179 -8.39 -56.56 13.89
C ILE A 179 -9.73 -57.28 13.72
N SER A 180 -10.70 -56.69 13.04
CA SER A 180 -12.03 -57.29 12.81
C SER A 180 -11.95 -58.57 11.97
N ALA A 181 -11.08 -58.61 10.94
CA ALA A 181 -10.86 -59.80 10.15
C ALA A 181 -10.30 -60.94 11.02
N ARG A 182 -9.35 -60.67 11.94
CA ARG A 182 -8.79 -61.66 12.87
C ARG A 182 -9.84 -62.18 13.85
N GLU A 183 -10.66 -61.29 14.40
CA GLU A 183 -11.73 -61.68 15.33
C GLU A 183 -12.77 -62.57 14.62
N ASN A 184 -13.15 -62.26 13.39
CA ASN A 184 -14.06 -63.06 12.59
C ASN A 184 -13.51 -64.46 12.31
N HIS A 185 -12.20 -64.59 12.02
CA HIS A 185 -11.57 -65.90 11.84
C HIS A 185 -11.54 -66.74 13.13
N ILE A 186 -11.29 -66.11 14.27
CA ILE A 186 -11.33 -66.76 15.57
C ILE A 186 -12.76 -67.23 15.90
N ALA A 187 -13.75 -66.38 15.72
CA ALA A 187 -15.16 -66.73 15.91
C ALA A 187 -15.60 -67.87 14.99
N LEU A 188 -15.18 -67.87 13.73
CA LEU A 188 -15.48 -68.98 12.82
C LEU A 188 -14.80 -70.28 13.25
N ALA A 189 -13.55 -70.26 13.69
CA ALA A 189 -12.82 -71.42 14.19
C ALA A 189 -13.51 -72.03 15.44
N VAL A 190 -13.93 -71.18 16.40
CA VAL A 190 -14.69 -71.60 17.57
C VAL A 190 -16.02 -72.25 17.20
N LEU A 191 -16.75 -71.63 16.24
CA LEU A 191 -18.01 -72.17 15.74
C LEU A 191 -17.81 -73.56 15.13
N LEU A 192 -16.79 -73.76 14.29
CA LEU A 192 -16.47 -75.05 13.68
C LEU A 192 -16.07 -76.08 14.72
N LEU A 193 -15.33 -75.76 15.78
CA LEU A 193 -15.02 -76.65 16.91
C LEU A 193 -16.25 -77.10 17.65
N VAL A 194 -17.17 -76.18 17.95
CA VAL A 194 -18.43 -76.52 18.60
C VAL A 194 -19.28 -77.42 17.73
N LEU A 195 -19.40 -77.13 16.46
CA LEU A 195 -20.12 -78.00 15.50
C LEU A 195 -19.53 -79.40 15.41
N SER A 196 -18.18 -79.52 15.36
CA SER A 196 -17.51 -80.81 15.32
C SER A 196 -17.73 -81.62 16.64
N ALA A 197 -17.70 -80.98 17.80
CA ALA A 197 -17.97 -81.63 19.07
C ALA A 197 -19.44 -82.14 19.16
N VAL A 198 -20.40 -81.37 18.72
CA VAL A 198 -21.81 -81.79 18.65
C VAL A 198 -22.01 -82.97 17.70
N ALA A 199 -21.38 -82.88 16.49
CA ALA A 199 -21.44 -84.00 15.52
C ALA A 199 -20.81 -85.32 16.08
N GLY A 200 -19.63 -85.17 16.72
CA GLY A 200 -18.94 -86.26 17.34
C GLY A 200 -19.74 -86.91 18.48
N GLY A 201 -20.36 -86.05 19.34
CA GLY A 201 -21.24 -86.52 20.41
C GLY A 201 -22.50 -87.24 19.90
N ALA A 202 -23.10 -86.71 18.83
CA ALA A 202 -24.22 -87.36 18.17
C ALA A 202 -23.86 -88.74 17.60
N ALA A 203 -22.70 -88.80 16.88
CA ALA A 203 -22.22 -90.05 16.31
C ALA A 203 -21.93 -91.08 17.39
N TRP A 204 -21.40 -90.73 18.57
CA TRP A 204 -21.17 -91.61 19.68
C TRP A 204 -22.51 -92.10 20.20
N GLN A 205 -23.49 -91.29 20.46
CA GLN A 205 -24.82 -91.75 20.94
C GLN A 205 -25.51 -92.75 19.98
N PHE A 206 -25.35 -92.52 18.67
CA PHE A 206 -25.86 -93.45 17.67
C PHE A 206 -25.10 -94.76 17.64
N SER A 207 -23.78 -94.78 17.88
CA SER A 207 -22.99 -96.01 17.97
C SER A 207 -23.34 -96.87 19.18
N GLU A 208 -23.57 -96.26 20.37
CA GLU A 208 -24.03 -96.98 21.56
C GLU A 208 -25.45 -97.57 21.40
N ARG A 209 -26.35 -96.86 20.74
CA ARG A 209 -27.72 -97.39 20.47
C ARG A 209 -27.73 -98.50 19.42
N ALA A 210 -26.74 -98.65 18.64
CA ALA A 210 -26.63 -99.71 17.60
C ALA A 210 -25.98 -101.01 18.19
N GLN A 211 -25.38 -100.95 19.40
CA GLN A 211 -24.74 -102.08 20.06
C GLN A 211 -25.61 -102.73 21.15
N ASN A 212 -26.75 -102.12 21.49
CA ASN A 212 -27.80 -102.67 22.40
C ASN A 212 -29.04 -103.00 21.55
#